data_552821c43eba05785506b02037d05b3f
#
_entry.id   552821c43eba05785506b02037d05b3f
#
_cell.length_a   1.000
_cell.length_b   1.000
_cell.length_c   1.000
_cell.angle_alpha   90.00
_cell.angle_beta   90.00
_cell.angle_gamma   90.00
#
_symmetry.space_group_name_H-M   'P 1'
#
loop_
_entity.id
_entity.type
_entity.pdbx_description
1 polymer ?
#
loop_
_entity_poly.entity_id
_entity_poly.type
_entity_poly.pdbx_seq_one_letter_code
_entity_poly.pdbx_strand_id
1 'polypeptide(L)'
;MALNCGIVGLPNVGKSTIFNALTAAKAQAANYPFCTIDPNVGIVSVPDERLDRIAAIFKPKSLVPTTMEFIDIAGLVAGASKGEGLGNQFLGHIRATDAIVHVVRCFDDPEVVHVAGGVNPLSDIDVINTELMLADLDSVEKRSQRLEKLAKNSTDPKIKSEVSGVAKIKAALEDGKPARTVDLTDDERAATRDLQLITAKPMLYVANVDDASLANGNAYTAQVEQRAAEEGSQVVRISGAMEAEIALLEPAERTEFLADMGLSEPGLNRLIHAGYRLLDLITYFTAGPDECRAWTIRRGTKAPGAAGVIHSDFERGFIRAEAYNCEDLFRLGTEQAIKEAGLMRSEGKEYVVKDGDVLFFKFNV
;
A
#
# COMPACT_ATOMS: atom_id res chain seq x y z
N MET A 1 9.50 0.75 9.94
CA MET A 1 8.57 1.85 9.59
C MET A 1 7.32 1.20 9.03
N ALA A 2 6.15 1.63 9.48
CA ALA A 2 4.89 1.19 8.88
C ALA A 2 4.87 1.66 7.42
N LEU A 3 4.43 0.78 6.53
CA LEU A 3 4.28 1.09 5.11
C LEU A 3 2.91 1.71 4.89
N ASN A 4 2.86 2.80 4.14
CA ASN A 4 1.66 3.61 4.05
C ASN A 4 1.23 3.93 2.61
N CYS A 5 -0.09 4.08 2.42
CA CYS A 5 -0.72 4.50 1.18
C CYS A 5 -1.39 5.87 1.35
N GLY A 6 -1.07 6.80 0.48
CA GLY A 6 -1.77 8.09 0.41
C GLY A 6 -3.02 8.00 -0.46
N ILE A 7 -4.18 8.36 0.09
CA ILE A 7 -5.44 8.42 -0.66
C ILE A 7 -5.54 9.81 -1.32
N VAL A 8 -5.59 9.82 -2.64
CA VAL A 8 -5.68 11.05 -3.44
C VAL A 8 -6.90 11.01 -4.37
N GLY A 9 -7.30 12.15 -4.90
CA GLY A 9 -8.38 12.30 -5.87
C GLY A 9 -8.98 13.70 -5.80
N LEU A 10 -9.85 14.05 -6.75
CA LEU A 10 -10.55 15.32 -6.77
C LEU A 10 -11.50 15.48 -5.55
N PRO A 11 -11.96 16.69 -5.24
CA PRO A 11 -13.04 16.89 -4.27
C PRO A 11 -14.31 16.14 -4.67
N ASN A 12 -15.06 15.67 -3.67
CA ASN A 12 -16.36 15.00 -3.82
C ASN A 12 -16.36 13.69 -4.63
N VAL A 13 -15.22 13.00 -4.72
CA VAL A 13 -15.12 11.66 -5.33
C VAL A 13 -15.33 10.51 -4.33
N GLY A 14 -15.55 10.83 -3.03
CA GLY A 14 -15.78 9.84 -1.97
C GLY A 14 -14.54 9.43 -1.17
N LYS A 15 -13.41 10.17 -1.28
CA LYS A 15 -12.17 9.88 -0.53
C LYS A 15 -12.41 9.77 0.97
N SER A 16 -12.98 10.82 1.58
CA SER A 16 -13.18 10.84 3.03
C SER A 16 -14.22 9.82 3.49
N THR A 17 -15.21 9.49 2.64
CA THR A 17 -16.16 8.40 2.93
C THR A 17 -15.44 7.06 3.03
N ILE A 18 -14.60 6.73 2.05
CA ILE A 18 -13.79 5.51 2.03
C ILE A 18 -12.80 5.50 3.20
N PHE A 19 -12.13 6.62 3.46
CA PHE A 19 -11.17 6.73 4.57
C PHE A 19 -11.87 6.56 5.93
N ASN A 20 -13.02 7.18 6.12
CA ASN A 20 -13.79 7.05 7.36
C ASN A 20 -14.30 5.63 7.57
N ALA A 21 -14.76 4.95 6.50
CA ALA A 21 -15.15 3.55 6.57
C ALA A 21 -13.96 2.63 6.92
N LEU A 22 -12.77 2.86 6.33
CA LEU A 22 -11.53 2.17 6.69
C LEU A 22 -11.18 2.34 8.17
N THR A 23 -11.36 3.55 8.72
CA THR A 23 -10.98 3.86 10.10
C THR A 23 -12.06 3.49 11.12
N ALA A 24 -13.35 3.48 10.74
CA ALA A 24 -14.44 3.02 11.59
C ALA A 24 -14.31 1.52 11.92
N ALA A 25 -13.86 0.71 10.98
CA ALA A 25 -13.57 -0.70 11.20
C ALA A 25 -12.49 -0.93 12.31
N LYS A 26 -11.66 0.08 12.59
CA LYS A 26 -10.67 0.07 13.68
C LYS A 26 -11.28 0.14 15.07
N ALA A 27 -12.38 0.87 15.27
CA ALA A 27 -12.99 1.06 16.59
C ALA A 27 -13.48 -0.27 17.19
N GLN A 28 -13.81 -1.25 16.33
CA GLN A 28 -14.23 -2.59 16.74
C GLN A 28 -13.04 -3.54 17.02
N ALA A 29 -11.84 -3.24 16.50
CA ALA A 29 -10.62 -4.06 16.66
C ALA A 29 -9.66 -3.51 17.75
N ALA A 30 -10.18 -2.74 18.72
CA ALA A 30 -9.41 -2.00 19.69
C ALA A 30 -8.45 -2.86 20.53
N ASN A 31 -7.19 -2.46 20.53
CA ASN A 31 -6.21 -2.41 21.64
C ASN A 31 -4.77 -2.25 21.10
N TYR A 32 -4.50 -1.19 20.37
CA TYR A 32 -3.12 -0.79 20.09
C TYR A 32 -2.73 0.37 21.01
N PRO A 33 -1.88 0.15 22.05
CA PRO A 33 -1.51 1.16 23.05
C PRO A 33 -0.48 2.08 22.50
N PHE A 34 -0.32 2.77 21.60
CA PHE A 34 0.70 3.75 21.17
C PHE A 34 0.42 4.44 19.81
N CYS A 35 -0.83 4.65 19.40
CA CYS A 35 -1.09 5.45 18.21
C CYS A 35 -1.39 6.89 18.60
N THR A 36 -0.51 7.81 18.24
CA THR A 36 -0.83 9.23 18.16
C THR A 36 -1.96 9.38 17.14
N ILE A 37 -3.07 9.97 17.56
CA ILE A 37 -4.24 10.17 16.68
C ILE A 37 -3.93 11.40 15.82
N ASP A 38 -3.32 11.17 14.66
CA ASP A 38 -3.35 12.16 13.59
C ASP A 38 -4.69 11.97 12.87
N PRO A 39 -5.54 13.00 12.75
CA PRO A 39 -6.88 12.89 12.18
C PRO A 39 -6.89 12.42 10.72
N ASN A 40 -5.76 12.48 10.03
CA ASN A 40 -5.63 12.08 8.64
C ASN A 40 -4.90 10.74 8.45
N VAL A 41 -4.55 10.03 9.53
CA VAL A 41 -3.86 8.73 9.46
C VAL A 41 -4.75 7.62 9.99
N GLY A 42 -5.14 6.71 9.12
CA GLY A 42 -5.90 5.51 9.44
C GLY A 42 -4.99 4.28 9.49
N ILE A 43 -4.88 3.63 10.65
CA ILE A 43 -4.20 2.34 10.77
C ILE A 43 -5.27 1.26 10.71
N VAL A 44 -5.17 0.34 9.76
CA VAL A 44 -6.13 -0.73 9.57
C VAL A 44 -5.46 -2.09 9.69
N SER A 45 -6.15 -3.06 10.25
CA SER A 45 -5.68 -4.45 10.27
C SER A 45 -5.75 -5.04 8.87
N VAL A 46 -4.73 -5.78 8.47
CA VAL A 46 -4.73 -6.55 7.24
C VAL A 46 -5.45 -7.87 7.52
N PRO A 47 -6.60 -8.14 6.89
CA PRO A 47 -7.31 -9.40 7.07
C PRO A 47 -6.45 -10.57 6.56
N ASP A 48 -6.29 -11.61 7.37
CA ASP A 48 -5.54 -12.79 6.98
C ASP A 48 -6.09 -14.04 7.70
N GLU A 49 -6.90 -14.83 7.00
CA GLU A 49 -7.52 -16.05 7.52
C GLU A 49 -6.49 -17.08 8.02
N ARG A 50 -5.25 -17.01 7.52
CA ARG A 50 -4.18 -17.91 7.96
C ARG A 50 -3.83 -17.67 9.42
N LEU A 51 -3.87 -16.41 9.89
CA LEU A 51 -3.62 -16.07 11.28
C LEU A 51 -4.70 -16.67 12.20
N ASP A 52 -5.97 -16.61 11.79
CA ASP A 52 -7.08 -17.19 12.56
C ASP A 52 -6.98 -18.71 12.62
N ARG A 53 -6.62 -19.36 11.51
CA ARG A 53 -6.38 -20.81 11.46
C ARG A 53 -5.20 -21.24 12.34
N ILE A 54 -4.11 -20.45 12.36
CA ILE A 54 -2.96 -20.68 13.29
C ILE A 54 -3.44 -20.55 14.73
N ALA A 55 -4.21 -19.50 15.04
CA ALA A 55 -4.74 -19.28 16.38
C ALA A 55 -5.68 -20.41 16.85
N ALA A 56 -6.48 -20.98 15.95
CA ALA A 56 -7.34 -22.14 16.28
C ALA A 56 -6.53 -23.36 16.73
N ILE A 57 -5.29 -23.54 16.21
CA ILE A 57 -4.39 -24.65 16.57
C ILE A 57 -3.66 -24.37 17.89
N PHE A 58 -3.05 -23.18 18.03
CA PHE A 58 -2.22 -22.83 19.19
C PHE A 58 -3.02 -22.35 20.40
N LYS A 59 -4.25 -21.85 20.19
CA LYS A 59 -5.14 -21.26 21.21
C LYS A 59 -4.40 -20.23 22.08
N PRO A 60 -3.82 -19.18 21.44
CA PRO A 60 -2.99 -18.20 22.12
C PRO A 60 -3.82 -17.32 23.08
N LYS A 61 -3.14 -16.71 24.06
CA LYS A 61 -3.74 -15.67 24.92
C LYS A 61 -3.97 -14.36 24.17
N SER A 62 -3.14 -14.08 23.15
CA SER A 62 -3.19 -12.87 22.35
C SER A 62 -3.09 -13.19 20.86
N LEU A 63 -3.90 -12.49 20.04
CA LEU A 63 -3.89 -12.58 18.60
C LEU A 63 -3.63 -11.19 18.04
N VAL A 64 -2.54 -11.04 17.26
CA VAL A 64 -2.10 -9.73 16.78
C VAL A 64 -1.97 -9.76 15.26
N PRO A 65 -2.94 -9.19 14.51
CA PRO A 65 -2.84 -9.04 13.07
C PRO A 65 -1.77 -8.02 12.70
N THR A 66 -1.29 -8.08 11.47
CA THR A 66 -0.48 -7.00 10.93
C THR A 66 -1.33 -5.81 10.52
N THR A 67 -0.72 -4.65 10.38
CA THR A 67 -1.42 -3.40 10.06
C THR A 67 -0.81 -2.69 8.86
N MET A 68 -1.64 -1.90 8.20
CA MET A 68 -1.26 -0.99 7.12
C MET A 68 -1.80 0.42 7.43
N GLU A 69 -1.06 1.44 7.03
CA GLU A 69 -1.48 2.82 7.20
C GLU A 69 -2.06 3.37 5.90
N PHE A 70 -3.18 4.07 6.02
CA PHE A 70 -3.75 4.90 4.98
C PHE A 70 -3.76 6.36 5.44
N ILE A 71 -3.39 7.27 4.57
CA ILE A 71 -3.33 8.70 4.86
C ILE A 71 -4.34 9.40 3.95
N ASP A 72 -5.37 10.03 4.55
CA ASP A 72 -6.28 10.89 3.77
C ASP A 72 -5.58 12.19 3.43
N ILE A 73 -5.32 12.35 2.15
CA ILE A 73 -4.67 13.55 1.65
C ILE A 73 -5.76 14.45 1.05
N ALA A 74 -5.86 15.68 1.56
CA ALA A 74 -6.88 16.64 1.14
C ALA A 74 -7.01 16.72 -0.39
N GLY A 75 -8.21 17.00 -0.91
CA GLY A 75 -8.47 16.93 -2.33
C GLY A 75 -7.57 17.84 -3.17
N LEU A 76 -6.91 17.28 -4.18
CA LEU A 76 -6.13 18.01 -5.16
C LEU A 76 -7.10 18.74 -6.11
N VAL A 77 -6.82 20.00 -6.37
CA VAL A 77 -7.49 20.79 -7.40
C VAL A 77 -6.48 21.24 -8.45
N ALA A 78 -6.95 21.50 -9.67
CA ALA A 78 -6.09 22.03 -10.73
C ALA A 78 -5.35 23.29 -10.27
N GLY A 79 -4.04 23.39 -10.55
CA GLY A 79 -3.20 24.51 -10.16
C GLY A 79 -2.54 24.38 -8.78
N ALA A 80 -2.69 23.25 -8.10
CA ALA A 80 -2.08 23.02 -6.78
C ALA A 80 -0.55 23.01 -6.82
N SER A 81 0.06 22.59 -7.93
CA SER A 81 1.51 22.59 -8.13
C SER A 81 2.09 24.02 -8.28
N LYS A 82 1.27 25.01 -8.65
CA LYS A 82 1.68 26.43 -8.82
C LYS A 82 1.28 27.30 -7.64
N GLY A 83 0.53 26.78 -6.66
CA GLY A 83 0.00 27.53 -5.52
C GLY A 83 1.00 27.66 -4.39
N GLU A 84 1.09 28.86 -3.78
CA GLU A 84 1.75 29.07 -2.50
C GLU A 84 0.88 28.51 -1.37
N GLY A 85 1.45 27.74 -0.44
CA GLY A 85 0.78 27.29 0.80
C GLY A 85 0.19 25.89 0.74
N LEU A 86 -1.13 25.72 0.63
CA LEU A 86 -1.83 24.43 0.78
C LEU A 86 -1.43 23.37 -0.26
N GLY A 87 -1.14 23.77 -1.51
CA GLY A 87 -0.70 22.85 -2.56
C GLY A 87 0.64 22.19 -2.24
N ASN A 88 1.61 22.95 -1.72
CA ASN A 88 2.92 22.42 -1.34
C ASN A 88 2.86 21.48 -0.14
N GLN A 89 1.99 21.75 0.85
CA GLN A 89 1.77 20.84 1.98
C GLN A 89 1.16 19.52 1.51
N PHE A 90 0.18 19.56 0.63
CA PHE A 90 -0.43 18.40 0.00
C PHE A 90 0.60 17.51 -0.71
N LEU A 91 1.42 18.10 -1.59
CA LEU A 91 2.49 17.38 -2.30
C LEU A 91 3.54 16.82 -1.34
N GLY A 92 3.82 17.51 -0.23
CA GLY A 92 4.69 17.05 0.84
C GLY A 92 4.14 15.78 1.51
N HIS A 93 2.84 15.73 1.79
CA HIS A 93 2.19 14.54 2.36
C HIS A 93 2.26 13.35 1.40
N ILE A 94 1.99 13.53 0.09
CA ILE A 94 2.13 12.45 -0.88
C ILE A 94 3.59 11.99 -0.97
N ARG A 95 4.57 12.87 -0.92
CA ARG A 95 6.00 12.50 -0.93
C ARG A 95 6.38 11.59 0.23
N ALA A 96 5.73 11.74 1.37
CA ALA A 96 5.97 10.93 2.56
C ALA A 96 5.34 9.53 2.49
N THR A 97 4.44 9.25 1.53
CA THR A 97 3.81 7.94 1.39
C THR A 97 4.64 6.98 0.54
N ASP A 98 4.41 5.66 0.69
CA ASP A 98 5.09 4.61 -0.09
C ASP A 98 4.36 4.30 -1.41
N ALA A 99 3.04 4.45 -1.44
CA ALA A 99 2.17 4.22 -2.61
C ALA A 99 1.02 5.23 -2.66
N ILE A 100 0.37 5.31 -3.82
CA ILE A 100 -0.78 6.19 -4.07
C ILE A 100 -2.02 5.35 -4.34
N VAL A 101 -3.09 5.64 -3.62
CA VAL A 101 -4.45 5.15 -3.87
C VAL A 101 -5.26 6.28 -4.48
N HIS A 102 -5.50 6.21 -5.77
CA HIS A 102 -6.21 7.26 -6.51
C HIS A 102 -7.69 6.93 -6.60
N VAL A 103 -8.52 7.64 -5.84
CA VAL A 103 -9.98 7.49 -5.85
C VAL A 103 -10.57 8.29 -7.00
N VAL A 104 -11.34 7.60 -7.84
CA VAL A 104 -12.00 8.15 -9.03
C VAL A 104 -13.50 7.93 -8.91
N ARG A 105 -14.29 8.97 -9.15
CA ARG A 105 -15.75 8.88 -9.13
C ARG A 105 -16.27 8.20 -10.40
N CYS A 106 -17.00 7.12 -10.22
CA CYS A 106 -17.59 6.29 -11.28
C CYS A 106 -19.10 6.10 -11.09
N PHE A 107 -19.80 7.12 -10.58
CA PHE A 107 -21.24 7.13 -10.39
C PHE A 107 -21.81 8.51 -10.62
N ASP A 108 -23.08 8.58 -11.03
CA ASP A 108 -23.85 9.81 -11.12
C ASP A 108 -24.68 9.99 -9.85
N ASP A 109 -24.62 11.20 -9.28
CA ASP A 109 -25.44 11.60 -8.14
C ASP A 109 -25.72 13.10 -8.27
N PRO A 110 -26.99 13.52 -8.46
CA PRO A 110 -27.37 14.91 -8.62
C PRO A 110 -27.16 15.75 -7.35
N GLU A 111 -27.12 15.12 -6.17
CA GLU A 111 -26.89 15.81 -4.90
C GLU A 111 -25.39 16.06 -4.62
N VAL A 112 -24.51 15.34 -5.31
CA VAL A 112 -23.07 15.48 -5.16
C VAL A 112 -22.48 16.27 -6.32
N VAL A 113 -22.18 17.54 -6.08
CA VAL A 113 -21.61 18.43 -7.11
C VAL A 113 -20.24 17.95 -7.57
N HIS A 114 -20.05 17.81 -8.90
CA HIS A 114 -18.74 17.53 -9.49
C HIS A 114 -18.01 18.83 -9.81
N VAL A 115 -16.73 18.93 -9.47
CA VAL A 115 -15.92 20.16 -9.65
C VAL A 115 -15.78 20.61 -11.11
N ALA A 116 -15.89 19.67 -12.07
CA ALA A 116 -15.83 19.93 -13.51
C ALA A 116 -17.22 19.99 -14.17
N GLY A 117 -18.32 19.98 -13.40
CA GLY A 117 -19.69 20.06 -13.91
C GLY A 117 -20.29 18.77 -14.45
N GLY A 118 -19.53 17.67 -14.50
CA GLY A 118 -20.00 16.35 -14.90
C GLY A 118 -18.96 15.26 -14.62
N VAL A 119 -19.41 14.01 -14.47
CA VAL A 119 -18.52 12.88 -14.19
C VAL A 119 -17.75 12.48 -15.45
N ASN A 120 -16.42 12.57 -15.39
CA ASN A 120 -15.53 12.11 -16.45
C ASN A 120 -14.25 11.52 -15.84
N PRO A 121 -14.24 10.20 -15.57
CA PRO A 121 -13.13 9.54 -14.88
C PRO A 121 -11.76 9.76 -15.50
N LEU A 122 -11.67 9.75 -16.85
CA LEU A 122 -10.39 9.94 -17.54
C LEU A 122 -9.87 11.37 -17.36
N SER A 123 -10.73 12.37 -17.47
CA SER A 123 -10.36 13.76 -17.22
C SER A 123 -9.93 13.99 -15.78
N ASP A 124 -10.62 13.36 -14.82
CA ASP A 124 -10.29 13.45 -13.39
C ASP A 124 -8.91 12.83 -13.09
N ILE A 125 -8.61 11.68 -13.70
CA ILE A 125 -7.30 11.03 -13.61
C ILE A 125 -6.22 11.94 -14.21
N ASP A 126 -6.46 12.50 -15.38
CA ASP A 126 -5.49 13.35 -16.09
C ASP A 126 -5.18 14.63 -15.31
N VAL A 127 -6.17 15.25 -14.66
CA VAL A 127 -5.96 16.43 -13.79
C VAL A 127 -5.00 16.08 -12.64
N ILE A 128 -5.26 15.00 -11.92
CA ILE A 128 -4.40 14.57 -10.81
C ILE A 128 -2.99 14.20 -11.30
N ASN A 129 -2.90 13.38 -12.33
CA ASN A 129 -1.60 12.95 -12.86
C ASN A 129 -0.77 14.14 -13.35
N THR A 130 -1.39 15.12 -14.00
CA THR A 130 -0.72 16.35 -14.46
C THR A 130 -0.14 17.15 -13.29
N GLU A 131 -0.91 17.35 -12.23
CA GLU A 131 -0.42 18.09 -11.04
C GLU A 131 0.76 17.37 -10.37
N LEU A 132 0.70 16.02 -10.25
CA LEU A 132 1.80 15.24 -9.69
C LEU A 132 3.06 15.31 -10.57
N MET A 133 2.90 15.24 -11.90
CA MET A 133 4.01 15.35 -12.84
C MET A 133 4.65 16.73 -12.84
N LEU A 134 3.86 17.80 -12.77
CA LEU A 134 4.37 19.18 -12.68
C LEU A 134 5.18 19.40 -11.39
N ALA A 135 4.72 18.83 -10.27
CA ALA A 135 5.45 18.89 -9.00
C ALA A 135 6.79 18.17 -9.06
N ASP A 136 6.84 17.03 -9.74
CA ASP A 136 8.09 16.29 -9.94
C ASP A 136 9.01 16.99 -10.93
N LEU A 137 8.46 17.56 -12.01
CA LEU A 137 9.24 18.28 -13.01
C LEU A 137 10.00 19.45 -12.38
N ASP A 138 9.36 20.25 -11.51
CA ASP A 138 10.03 21.33 -10.76
C ASP A 138 11.22 20.80 -9.93
N SER A 139 11.04 19.67 -9.27
CA SER A 139 12.09 19.03 -8.46
C SER A 139 13.26 18.52 -9.34
N VAL A 140 12.92 17.90 -10.45
CA VAL A 140 13.86 17.33 -11.43
C VAL A 140 14.65 18.43 -12.14
N GLU A 141 14.01 19.55 -12.51
CA GLU A 141 14.68 20.70 -13.12
C GLU A 141 15.71 21.33 -12.19
N LYS A 142 15.33 21.56 -10.93
CA LYS A 142 16.25 22.07 -9.90
C LYS A 142 17.47 21.15 -9.72
N ARG A 143 17.25 19.83 -9.74
CA ARG A 143 18.32 18.84 -9.64
C ARG A 143 19.21 18.84 -10.89
N SER A 144 18.61 18.86 -12.08
CA SER A 144 19.33 18.92 -13.36
C SER A 144 20.31 20.10 -13.41
N GLN A 145 19.85 21.32 -13.07
CA GLN A 145 20.67 22.52 -13.03
C GLN A 145 21.87 22.41 -12.07
N ARG A 146 21.71 21.73 -10.92
CA ARG A 146 22.82 21.46 -9.98
C ARG A 146 23.79 20.46 -10.56
N LEU A 147 23.28 19.39 -11.18
CA LEU A 147 24.10 18.34 -11.78
C LEU A 147 24.94 18.83 -12.97
N GLU A 148 24.42 19.73 -13.80
CA GLU A 148 25.18 20.34 -14.90
C GLU A 148 26.47 21.04 -14.43
N LYS A 149 26.42 21.68 -13.25
CA LYS A 149 27.59 22.32 -12.65
C LYS A 149 28.56 21.30 -12.08
N LEU A 150 28.08 20.25 -11.45
CA LEU A 150 28.89 19.19 -10.83
C LEU A 150 29.55 18.29 -11.88
N ALA A 151 28.82 17.92 -12.93
CA ALA A 151 29.28 17.00 -13.97
C ALA A 151 30.44 17.57 -14.83
N LYS A 152 30.54 18.91 -14.96
CA LYS A 152 31.63 19.56 -15.71
C LYS A 152 33.03 19.21 -15.19
N ASN A 153 33.13 18.93 -13.88
CA ASN A 153 34.42 18.73 -13.20
C ASN A 153 34.52 17.34 -12.54
N SER A 154 33.57 16.43 -12.77
CA SER A 154 33.53 15.14 -12.11
C SER A 154 33.57 13.98 -13.12
N THR A 155 34.45 13.01 -12.82
CA THR A 155 34.52 11.71 -13.53
C THR A 155 33.82 10.61 -12.73
N ASP A 156 33.19 10.92 -11.59
CA ASP A 156 32.53 9.96 -10.70
C ASP A 156 31.40 9.24 -11.44
N PRO A 157 31.44 7.89 -11.50
CA PRO A 157 30.39 7.10 -12.14
C PRO A 157 28.99 7.35 -11.55
N LYS A 158 28.88 7.61 -10.24
CA LYS A 158 27.61 7.90 -9.58
C LYS A 158 26.97 9.18 -10.10
N ILE A 159 27.78 10.23 -10.28
CA ILE A 159 27.28 11.51 -10.85
C ILE A 159 26.86 11.30 -12.30
N LYS A 160 27.56 10.49 -13.08
CA LYS A 160 27.17 10.19 -14.46
C LYS A 160 25.85 9.42 -14.52
N SER A 161 25.65 8.42 -13.66
CA SER A 161 24.40 7.67 -13.56
C SER A 161 23.25 8.57 -13.13
N GLU A 162 23.50 9.51 -12.18
CA GLU A 162 22.50 10.46 -11.74
C GLU A 162 22.10 11.43 -12.87
N VAL A 163 23.05 11.98 -13.58
CA VAL A 163 22.81 12.87 -14.75
C VAL A 163 21.96 12.15 -15.80
N SER A 164 22.32 10.90 -16.13
CA SER A 164 21.59 10.09 -17.10
C SER A 164 20.16 9.81 -16.62
N GLY A 165 19.99 9.35 -15.38
CA GLY A 165 18.68 9.05 -14.80
C GLY A 165 17.78 10.28 -14.73
N VAL A 166 18.31 11.41 -14.27
CA VAL A 166 17.57 12.69 -14.18
C VAL A 166 17.16 13.18 -15.58
N ALA A 167 18.03 13.05 -16.59
CA ALA A 167 17.68 13.44 -17.96
C ALA A 167 16.57 12.60 -18.56
N LYS A 168 16.61 11.26 -18.36
CA LYS A 168 15.55 10.35 -18.80
C LYS A 168 14.21 10.66 -18.12
N ILE A 169 14.21 10.87 -16.82
CA ILE A 169 13.01 11.21 -16.04
C ILE A 169 12.45 12.55 -16.51
N LYS A 170 13.29 13.57 -16.69
CA LYS A 170 12.87 14.88 -17.17
C LYS A 170 12.16 14.78 -18.51
N ALA A 171 12.77 14.09 -19.48
CA ALA A 171 12.18 13.91 -20.80
C ALA A 171 10.83 13.20 -20.75
N ALA A 172 10.66 12.18 -19.88
CA ALA A 172 9.38 11.50 -19.71
C ALA A 172 8.30 12.43 -19.13
N LEU A 173 8.64 13.18 -18.08
CA LEU A 173 7.69 14.13 -17.46
C LEU A 173 7.27 15.24 -18.44
N GLU A 174 8.19 15.76 -19.25
CA GLU A 174 7.91 16.74 -20.30
C GLU A 174 7.00 16.16 -21.41
N ASP A 175 7.09 14.83 -21.66
CA ASP A 175 6.22 14.10 -22.59
C ASP A 175 4.89 13.64 -21.94
N GLY A 176 4.60 14.08 -20.72
CA GLY A 176 3.37 13.72 -20.01
C GLY A 176 3.35 12.28 -19.49
N LYS A 177 4.53 11.65 -19.29
CA LYS A 177 4.67 10.30 -18.77
C LYS A 177 5.21 10.30 -17.35
N PRO A 178 4.62 9.55 -16.41
CA PRO A 178 5.07 9.51 -15.02
C PRO A 178 6.43 8.83 -14.88
N ALA A 179 7.22 9.22 -13.88
CA ALA A 179 8.57 8.71 -13.65
C ALA A 179 8.64 7.17 -13.48
N ARG A 180 7.56 6.52 -13.01
CA ARG A 180 7.47 5.05 -12.88
C ARG A 180 7.54 4.29 -14.20
N THR A 181 7.28 4.95 -15.34
CA THR A 181 7.34 4.34 -16.67
C THR A 181 8.71 4.43 -17.31
N VAL A 182 9.67 5.11 -16.68
CA VAL A 182 11.01 5.31 -17.24
C VAL A 182 11.86 4.07 -16.98
N ASP A 183 12.46 3.54 -18.05
CA ASP A 183 13.43 2.44 -17.93
C ASP A 183 14.79 2.98 -17.45
N LEU A 184 15.06 2.76 -16.17
CA LEU A 184 16.28 3.14 -15.48
C LEU A 184 17.11 1.90 -15.17
N THR A 185 18.42 1.98 -15.38
CA THR A 185 19.35 1.00 -14.84
C THR A 185 19.35 1.00 -13.32
N ASP A 186 19.88 -0.05 -12.67
CA ASP A 186 19.96 -0.12 -11.21
C ASP A 186 20.76 1.03 -10.62
N ASP A 187 21.85 1.42 -11.28
CA ASP A 187 22.68 2.56 -10.86
C ASP A 187 21.96 3.90 -11.00
N GLU A 188 21.21 4.11 -12.09
CA GLU A 188 20.39 5.30 -12.30
C GLU A 188 19.26 5.37 -11.27
N ARG A 189 18.59 4.24 -11.01
CA ARG A 189 17.53 4.13 -10.01
C ARG A 189 18.03 4.43 -8.59
N ALA A 190 19.21 3.89 -8.24
CA ALA A 190 19.84 4.15 -6.96
C ALA A 190 20.24 5.62 -6.82
N ALA A 191 20.79 6.23 -7.88
CA ALA A 191 21.26 7.61 -7.88
C ALA A 191 20.13 8.65 -7.88
N THR A 192 18.95 8.33 -8.40
CA THR A 192 17.77 9.23 -8.45
C THR A 192 16.82 9.04 -7.28
N ARG A 193 17.03 8.05 -6.41
CA ARG A 193 16.16 7.71 -5.28
C ARG A 193 15.91 8.87 -4.32
N ASP A 194 16.92 9.69 -4.08
CA ASP A 194 16.86 10.84 -3.16
C ASP A 194 15.92 11.95 -3.63
N LEU A 195 15.49 11.94 -4.91
CA LEU A 195 14.51 12.88 -5.43
C LEU A 195 13.12 12.63 -4.85
N GLN A 196 12.84 11.44 -4.34
CA GLN A 196 11.54 11.03 -3.77
C GLN A 196 10.36 11.45 -4.67
N LEU A 197 10.49 11.15 -5.97
CA LEU A 197 9.50 11.55 -6.96
C LEU A 197 8.14 10.92 -6.68
N ILE A 198 7.10 11.73 -6.73
CA ILE A 198 5.72 11.31 -6.48
C ILE A 198 5.26 10.35 -7.56
N THR A 199 5.56 10.67 -8.82
CA THR A 199 5.15 9.87 -9.98
C THR A 199 5.99 8.60 -10.18
N ALA A 200 7.06 8.41 -9.39
CA ALA A 200 7.82 7.15 -9.35
C ALA A 200 7.16 6.11 -8.43
N LYS A 201 6.22 6.53 -7.56
CA LYS A 201 5.52 5.64 -6.64
C LYS A 201 4.54 4.72 -7.37
N PRO A 202 4.35 3.47 -6.87
CA PRO A 202 3.31 2.61 -7.39
C PRO A 202 1.92 3.21 -7.12
N MET A 203 0.97 2.98 -8.03
CA MET A 203 -0.37 3.55 -7.99
C MET A 203 -1.44 2.46 -8.14
N LEU A 204 -2.51 2.59 -7.35
CA LEU A 204 -3.72 1.79 -7.40
C LEU A 204 -4.91 2.72 -7.63
N TYR A 205 -5.78 2.39 -8.57
CA TYR A 205 -7.03 3.09 -8.79
C TYR A 205 -8.15 2.48 -7.94
N VAL A 206 -8.95 3.35 -7.33
CA VAL A 206 -10.21 2.97 -6.68
C VAL A 206 -11.35 3.59 -7.47
N ALA A 207 -12.06 2.77 -8.22
CA ALA A 207 -13.29 3.18 -8.89
C ALA A 207 -14.43 3.19 -7.87
N ASN A 208 -14.78 4.39 -7.37
CA ASN A 208 -15.89 4.56 -6.45
C ASN A 208 -17.21 4.57 -7.25
N VAL A 209 -18.04 3.56 -7.04
CA VAL A 209 -19.27 3.29 -7.78
C VAL A 209 -20.51 3.38 -6.89
N ASP A 210 -21.68 3.44 -7.51
CA ASP A 210 -22.94 3.11 -6.82
C ASP A 210 -23.06 1.61 -6.55
N ASP A 211 -24.01 1.22 -5.69
CA ASP A 211 -24.19 -0.16 -5.25
C ASP A 211 -24.55 -1.11 -6.40
N ALA A 212 -25.35 -0.63 -7.36
CA ALA A 212 -25.77 -1.42 -8.53
C ALA A 212 -24.58 -1.77 -9.45
N SER A 213 -23.58 -0.91 -9.50
CA SER A 213 -22.39 -1.06 -10.34
C SER A 213 -21.24 -1.83 -9.67
N LEU A 214 -21.39 -2.21 -8.38
CA LEU A 214 -20.29 -2.83 -7.61
C LEU A 214 -19.87 -4.19 -8.19
N ALA A 215 -20.82 -5.05 -8.53
CA ALA A 215 -20.54 -6.41 -9.03
C ALA A 215 -20.02 -6.38 -10.48
N ASN A 216 -20.74 -5.71 -11.38
CA ASN A 216 -20.51 -5.81 -12.83
C ASN A 216 -19.77 -4.58 -13.41
N GLY A 217 -19.63 -3.50 -12.65
CA GLY A 217 -19.13 -2.24 -13.16
C GLY A 217 -20.14 -1.48 -14.00
N ASN A 218 -19.69 -0.38 -14.60
CA ASN A 218 -20.45 0.47 -15.51
C ASN A 218 -19.51 1.06 -16.58
N ALA A 219 -20.04 1.95 -17.45
CA ALA A 219 -19.25 2.57 -18.50
C ALA A 219 -18.07 3.41 -17.96
N TYR A 220 -18.17 3.99 -16.78
CA TYR A 220 -17.11 4.73 -16.13
C TYR A 220 -16.00 3.81 -15.62
N THR A 221 -16.37 2.69 -14.97
CA THR A 221 -15.37 1.73 -14.48
C THR A 221 -14.58 1.11 -15.62
N ALA A 222 -15.23 0.81 -16.77
CA ALA A 222 -14.56 0.28 -17.95
C ALA A 222 -13.46 1.22 -18.48
N GLN A 223 -13.69 2.56 -18.43
CA GLN A 223 -12.69 3.54 -18.82
C GLN A 223 -11.50 3.55 -17.85
N VAL A 224 -11.76 3.47 -16.53
CA VAL A 224 -10.69 3.42 -15.52
C VAL A 224 -9.89 2.13 -15.62
N GLU A 225 -10.55 1.00 -15.84
CA GLU A 225 -9.92 -0.31 -16.01
C GLU A 225 -9.02 -0.36 -17.26
N GLN A 226 -9.48 0.22 -18.37
CA GLN A 226 -8.67 0.35 -19.58
C GLN A 226 -7.43 1.21 -19.32
N ARG A 227 -7.58 2.40 -18.72
CA ARG A 227 -6.46 3.29 -18.38
C ARG A 227 -5.46 2.60 -17.45
N ALA A 228 -5.96 1.91 -16.42
CA ALA A 228 -5.11 1.18 -15.49
C ALA A 228 -4.32 0.06 -16.19
N ALA A 229 -4.95 -0.68 -17.11
CA ALA A 229 -4.26 -1.71 -17.89
C ALA A 229 -3.14 -1.13 -18.77
N GLU A 230 -3.36 0.02 -19.41
CA GLU A 230 -2.36 0.74 -20.19
C GLU A 230 -1.16 1.19 -19.34
N GLU A 231 -1.40 1.55 -18.08
CA GLU A 231 -0.37 2.01 -17.12
C GLU A 231 0.25 0.85 -16.31
N GLY A 232 -0.23 -0.38 -16.45
CA GLY A 232 0.18 -1.52 -15.61
C GLY A 232 -0.26 -1.41 -14.16
N SER A 233 -1.30 -0.62 -13.88
CA SER A 233 -1.87 -0.39 -12.56
C SER A 233 -3.06 -1.32 -12.29
N GLN A 234 -3.41 -1.52 -11.02
CA GLN A 234 -4.60 -2.27 -10.61
C GLN A 234 -5.79 -1.35 -10.36
N VAL A 235 -7.00 -1.89 -10.47
CA VAL A 235 -8.26 -1.21 -10.11
C VAL A 235 -9.00 -2.03 -9.07
N VAL A 236 -9.52 -1.35 -8.04
CA VAL A 236 -10.49 -1.92 -7.08
C VAL A 236 -11.78 -1.13 -7.18
N ARG A 237 -12.90 -1.82 -7.42
CA ARG A 237 -14.25 -1.21 -7.37
C ARG A 237 -14.77 -1.23 -5.94
N ILE A 238 -15.23 -0.08 -5.45
CA ILE A 238 -15.78 0.09 -4.10
C ILE A 238 -17.02 0.98 -4.19
N SER A 239 -18.06 0.66 -3.45
CA SER A 239 -19.09 1.64 -3.11
C SER A 239 -18.76 2.24 -1.75
N GLY A 240 -18.33 3.50 -1.73
CA GLY A 240 -18.00 4.19 -0.49
C GLY A 240 -19.21 4.33 0.45
N ALA A 241 -20.42 4.47 -0.10
CA ALA A 241 -21.66 4.53 0.68
C ALA A 241 -21.93 3.18 1.37
N MET A 242 -21.91 2.09 0.62
CA MET A 242 -22.09 0.73 1.16
C MET A 242 -21.04 0.38 2.21
N GLU A 243 -19.77 0.71 1.96
CA GLU A 243 -18.70 0.44 2.94
C GLU A 243 -18.90 1.20 4.25
N ALA A 244 -19.44 2.43 4.18
CA ALA A 244 -19.78 3.18 5.37
C ALA A 244 -20.92 2.52 6.17
N GLU A 245 -21.89 1.94 5.51
CA GLU A 245 -22.97 1.16 6.15
C GLU A 245 -22.43 -0.14 6.76
N ILE A 246 -21.67 -0.93 5.99
CA ILE A 246 -21.04 -2.18 6.45
C ILE A 246 -20.17 -1.96 7.69
N ALA A 247 -19.46 -0.83 7.76
CA ALA A 247 -18.60 -0.51 8.90
C ALA A 247 -19.37 -0.32 10.22
N LEU A 248 -20.66 -0.04 10.17
CA LEU A 248 -21.52 0.13 11.33
C LEU A 248 -22.20 -1.16 11.79
N LEU A 249 -22.21 -2.22 10.97
CA LEU A 249 -22.86 -3.49 11.26
C LEU A 249 -22.05 -4.34 12.24
N GLU A 250 -22.77 -5.07 13.11
CA GLU A 250 -22.17 -6.12 13.92
C GLU A 250 -21.68 -7.29 13.03
N PRO A 251 -20.67 -8.09 13.45
CA PRO A 251 -20.06 -9.11 12.62
C PRO A 251 -21.03 -10.12 11.99
N ALA A 252 -22.08 -10.52 12.70
CA ALA A 252 -23.09 -11.45 12.20
C ALA A 252 -23.96 -10.80 11.11
N GLU A 253 -24.44 -9.58 11.35
CA GLU A 253 -25.24 -8.80 10.39
C GLU A 253 -24.43 -8.47 9.13
N ARG A 254 -23.15 -8.17 9.29
CA ARG A 254 -22.24 -7.93 8.18
C ARG A 254 -22.11 -9.13 7.24
N THR A 255 -22.02 -10.34 7.80
CA THR A 255 -21.92 -11.58 7.00
C THR A 255 -23.19 -11.82 6.22
N GLU A 256 -24.36 -11.62 6.82
CA GLU A 256 -25.65 -11.74 6.17
C GLU A 256 -25.83 -10.69 5.06
N PHE A 257 -25.51 -9.43 5.35
CA PHE A 257 -25.59 -8.33 4.38
C PHE A 257 -24.71 -8.57 3.15
N LEU A 258 -23.45 -9.01 3.34
CA LEU A 258 -22.56 -9.33 2.24
C LEU A 258 -23.09 -10.50 1.39
N ALA A 259 -23.63 -11.54 2.04
CA ALA A 259 -24.22 -12.69 1.34
C ALA A 259 -25.43 -12.29 0.48
N ASP A 260 -26.31 -11.43 1.01
CA ASP A 260 -27.47 -10.90 0.28
C ASP A 260 -27.06 -10.07 -0.95
N MET A 261 -25.95 -9.37 -0.86
CA MET A 261 -25.36 -8.59 -1.96
C MET A 261 -24.51 -9.44 -2.92
N GLY A 262 -24.39 -10.75 -2.66
CA GLY A 262 -23.55 -11.67 -3.47
C GLY A 262 -22.05 -11.38 -3.34
N LEU A 263 -21.61 -10.77 -2.26
CA LEU A 263 -20.21 -10.42 -1.99
C LEU A 263 -19.61 -11.41 -0.99
N SER A 264 -18.37 -11.81 -1.22
CA SER A 264 -17.61 -12.69 -0.32
C SER A 264 -16.91 -11.93 0.82
N GLU A 265 -16.58 -10.65 0.58
CA GLU A 265 -15.87 -9.79 1.52
C GLU A 265 -16.17 -8.31 1.25
N PRO A 266 -15.98 -7.41 2.25
CA PRO A 266 -16.06 -5.96 2.04
C PRO A 266 -15.06 -5.48 0.98
N GLY A 267 -15.42 -4.45 0.22
CA GLY A 267 -14.52 -3.83 -0.76
C GLY A 267 -13.28 -3.23 -0.11
N LEU A 268 -13.38 -2.78 1.13
CA LEU A 268 -12.25 -2.29 1.92
C LEU A 268 -11.19 -3.38 2.15
N ASN A 269 -11.58 -4.64 2.38
CA ASN A 269 -10.62 -5.75 2.49
C ASN A 269 -9.85 -5.94 1.18
N ARG A 270 -10.57 -5.87 0.03
CA ARG A 270 -9.94 -5.92 -1.30
C ARG A 270 -8.97 -4.77 -1.52
N LEU A 271 -9.31 -3.55 -1.04
CA LEU A 271 -8.42 -2.39 -1.10
C LEU A 271 -7.16 -2.61 -0.26
N ILE A 272 -7.30 -3.09 0.97
CA ILE A 272 -6.17 -3.38 1.87
C ILE A 272 -5.25 -4.42 1.21
N HIS A 273 -5.80 -5.52 0.71
CA HIS A 273 -5.03 -6.57 0.03
C HIS A 273 -4.37 -6.06 -1.27
N ALA A 274 -5.05 -5.19 -2.04
CA ALA A 274 -4.48 -4.59 -3.24
C ALA A 274 -3.30 -3.65 -2.89
N GLY A 275 -3.44 -2.82 -1.86
CA GLY A 275 -2.37 -1.98 -1.35
C GLY A 275 -1.17 -2.79 -0.84
N TYR A 276 -1.45 -3.89 -0.17
CA TYR A 276 -0.43 -4.82 0.33
C TYR A 276 0.40 -5.42 -0.82
N ARG A 277 -0.29 -5.91 -1.88
CA ARG A 277 0.37 -6.40 -3.10
C ARG A 277 1.10 -5.30 -3.86
N LEU A 278 0.53 -4.09 -3.93
CA LEU A 278 1.13 -2.94 -4.61
C LEU A 278 2.51 -2.57 -4.03
N LEU A 279 2.67 -2.72 -2.72
CA LEU A 279 3.92 -2.46 -2.00
C LEU A 279 4.86 -3.67 -1.96
N ASP A 280 4.51 -4.76 -2.66
CA ASP A 280 5.24 -6.04 -2.68
C ASP A 280 5.50 -6.59 -1.27
N LEU A 281 4.45 -6.57 -0.43
CA LEU A 281 4.48 -7.06 0.92
C LEU A 281 4.12 -8.53 1.00
N ILE A 282 4.69 -9.19 1.99
CA ILE A 282 4.36 -10.56 2.39
C ILE A 282 4.21 -10.64 3.90
N THR A 283 3.47 -11.65 4.35
CA THR A 283 3.25 -11.93 5.77
C THR A 283 3.99 -13.18 6.19
N TYR A 284 4.74 -13.11 7.28
CA TYR A 284 5.17 -14.28 8.04
C TYR A 284 4.54 -14.25 9.42
N PHE A 285 4.52 -15.38 10.11
CA PHE A 285 3.89 -15.54 11.40
C PHE A 285 4.88 -15.95 12.47
N THR A 286 4.62 -15.54 13.70
CA THR A 286 5.15 -16.15 14.90
C THR A 286 3.99 -16.79 15.66
N ALA A 287 4.14 -18.01 16.13
CA ALA A 287 3.07 -18.76 16.77
C ALA A 287 3.54 -19.40 18.07
N GLY A 288 2.71 -19.26 19.09
CA GLY A 288 2.95 -19.84 20.40
C GLY A 288 1.73 -19.73 21.32
N PRO A 289 1.78 -20.34 22.53
CA PRO A 289 0.65 -20.34 23.47
C PRO A 289 0.36 -18.95 24.08
N ASP A 290 1.33 -18.05 24.09
CA ASP A 290 1.14 -16.70 24.63
C ASP A 290 0.64 -15.74 23.54
N GLU A 291 1.21 -15.81 22.34
CA GLU A 291 0.85 -14.93 21.24
C GLU A 291 0.96 -15.65 19.89
N CYS A 292 -0.02 -15.43 19.01
CA CYS A 292 0.10 -15.62 17.57
C CYS A 292 0.06 -14.27 16.90
N ARG A 293 1.05 -13.98 16.03
CA ARG A 293 1.18 -12.67 15.42
C ARG A 293 1.61 -12.75 13.96
N ALA A 294 0.99 -11.90 13.14
CA ALA A 294 1.36 -11.66 11.76
C ALA A 294 2.33 -10.48 11.65
N TRP A 295 3.37 -10.64 10.84
CA TRP A 295 4.42 -9.64 10.62
C TRP A 295 4.54 -9.32 9.14
N THR A 296 4.65 -8.04 8.81
CA THR A 296 4.81 -7.56 7.44
C THR A 296 6.28 -7.34 7.11
N ILE A 297 6.70 -7.86 5.97
CA ILE A 297 8.01 -7.59 5.36
C ILE A 297 7.85 -7.39 3.86
N ARG A 298 8.83 -6.78 3.21
CA ARG A 298 8.90 -6.77 1.74
C ARG A 298 9.34 -8.13 1.23
N ARG A 299 8.81 -8.55 0.10
CA ARG A 299 9.27 -9.75 -0.61
C ARG A 299 10.78 -9.63 -0.86
N GLY A 300 11.50 -10.74 -0.71
CA GLY A 300 12.95 -10.76 -0.83
C GLY A 300 13.71 -10.44 0.47
N THR A 301 13.01 -10.11 1.56
CA THR A 301 13.64 -9.89 2.87
C THR A 301 14.26 -11.19 3.39
N LYS A 302 15.53 -11.11 3.83
CA LYS A 302 16.24 -12.23 4.44
C LYS A 302 15.87 -12.39 5.92
N ALA A 303 16.09 -13.58 6.47
CA ALA A 303 15.73 -13.94 7.84
C ALA A 303 16.24 -12.96 8.93
N PRO A 304 17.47 -12.42 8.88
CA PRO A 304 17.89 -11.40 9.85
C PRO A 304 17.05 -10.13 9.78
N GLY A 305 16.75 -9.63 8.57
CA GLY A 305 15.90 -8.46 8.39
C GLY A 305 14.46 -8.70 8.87
N ALA A 306 13.91 -9.90 8.65
CA ALA A 306 12.61 -10.28 9.21
C ALA A 306 12.64 -10.31 10.75
N ALA A 307 13.68 -10.86 11.36
CA ALA A 307 13.88 -10.83 12.82
C ALA A 307 13.97 -9.38 13.33
N GLY A 308 14.58 -8.48 12.56
CA GLY A 308 14.71 -7.06 12.86
C GLY A 308 13.39 -6.30 12.93
N VAL A 309 12.36 -6.76 12.22
CA VAL A 309 11.00 -6.20 12.32
C VAL A 309 10.37 -6.45 13.70
N ILE A 310 10.74 -7.56 14.35
CA ILE A 310 10.32 -7.86 15.72
C ILE A 310 11.08 -6.97 16.72
N HIS A 311 12.41 -6.98 16.64
CA HIS A 311 13.29 -6.17 17.48
C HIS A 311 14.69 -6.07 16.87
N SER A 312 15.34 -4.90 16.99
CA SER A 312 16.70 -4.70 16.47
C SER A 312 17.74 -5.65 17.05
N ASP A 313 17.55 -6.12 18.28
CA ASP A 313 18.44 -7.10 18.91
C ASP A 313 18.34 -8.47 18.23
N PHE A 314 17.16 -8.85 17.74
CA PHE A 314 16.97 -10.10 17.01
C PHE A 314 17.74 -10.09 15.69
N GLU A 315 17.81 -8.95 15.01
CA GLU A 315 18.61 -8.78 13.79
C GLU A 315 20.11 -8.87 14.10
N ARG A 316 20.57 -8.10 15.11
CA ARG A 316 22.00 -8.04 15.48
C ARG A 316 22.52 -9.38 15.98
N GLY A 317 21.74 -10.04 16.85
CA GLY A 317 22.09 -11.31 17.45
C GLY A 317 21.65 -12.54 16.67
N PHE A 318 21.15 -12.38 15.42
CA PHE A 318 20.58 -13.49 14.65
C PHE A 318 21.56 -14.65 14.50
N ILE A 319 21.10 -15.86 14.88
CA ILE A 319 21.83 -17.12 14.73
C ILE A 319 21.21 -17.93 13.60
N ARG A 320 19.93 -18.28 13.72
CA ARG A 320 19.15 -19.05 12.75
C ARG A 320 17.65 -18.86 12.98
N ALA A 321 16.83 -19.25 12.00
CA ALA A 321 15.40 -19.38 12.15
C ALA A 321 14.97 -20.84 12.01
N GLU A 322 14.10 -21.33 12.88
CA GLU A 322 13.31 -22.53 12.63
C GLU A 322 12.08 -22.11 11.83
N ALA A 323 11.84 -22.74 10.68
CA ALA A 323 10.85 -22.30 9.71
C ALA A 323 10.03 -23.47 9.17
N TYR A 324 8.72 -23.27 9.04
CA TYR A 324 7.82 -24.14 8.30
C TYR A 324 6.72 -23.30 7.64
N ASN A 325 6.04 -23.84 6.64
CA ASN A 325 4.94 -23.13 6.00
C ASN A 325 3.62 -23.35 6.76
N CYS A 326 2.77 -22.34 6.88
CA CYS A 326 1.48 -22.43 7.56
C CYS A 326 0.55 -23.47 6.92
N GLU A 327 0.63 -23.73 5.61
CA GLU A 327 -0.15 -24.78 4.95
C GLU A 327 0.22 -26.18 5.45
N ASP A 328 1.49 -26.43 5.76
CA ASP A 328 1.92 -27.69 6.37
C ASP A 328 1.35 -27.82 7.79
N LEU A 329 1.29 -26.72 8.55
CA LEU A 329 0.66 -26.71 9.87
C LEU A 329 -0.85 -27.03 9.75
N PHE A 330 -1.54 -26.45 8.79
CA PHE A 330 -2.98 -26.71 8.57
C PHE A 330 -3.27 -28.15 8.17
N ARG A 331 -2.36 -28.76 7.41
CA ARG A 331 -2.46 -30.16 6.98
C ARG A 331 -2.17 -31.16 8.10
N LEU A 332 -1.17 -30.86 8.94
CA LEU A 332 -0.67 -31.79 9.96
C LEU A 332 -1.21 -31.53 11.37
N GLY A 333 -1.75 -30.35 11.61
CA GLY A 333 -2.47 -29.95 12.83
C GLY A 333 -1.57 -29.57 14.03
N THR A 334 -0.28 -29.93 14.06
CA THR A 334 0.61 -29.62 15.17
C THR A 334 2.06 -29.41 14.72
N GLU A 335 2.84 -28.62 15.47
CA GLU A 335 4.28 -28.48 15.24
C GLU A 335 5.06 -29.81 15.44
N GLN A 336 4.58 -30.66 16.33
CA GLN A 336 5.19 -31.96 16.54
C GLN A 336 5.10 -32.82 15.29
N ALA A 337 3.93 -32.88 14.66
CA ALA A 337 3.76 -33.61 13.41
C ALA A 337 4.60 -33.03 12.26
N ILE A 338 4.79 -31.68 12.21
CA ILE A 338 5.71 -31.06 11.26
C ILE A 338 7.16 -31.53 11.46
N LYS A 339 7.62 -31.60 12.72
CA LYS A 339 8.97 -32.10 13.06
C LYS A 339 9.13 -33.55 12.65
N GLU A 340 8.15 -34.39 13.00
CA GLU A 340 8.16 -35.82 12.66
C GLU A 340 8.11 -36.05 11.13
N ALA A 341 7.43 -35.20 10.39
CA ALA A 341 7.40 -35.21 8.93
C ALA A 341 8.69 -34.65 8.28
N GLY A 342 9.63 -34.11 9.05
CA GLY A 342 10.88 -33.55 8.55
C GLY A 342 10.68 -32.18 7.80
N LEU A 343 9.56 -31.50 8.03
CA LEU A 343 9.24 -30.24 7.37
C LEU A 343 9.69 -29.01 8.15
N MET A 344 10.12 -29.19 9.40
CA MET A 344 10.76 -28.12 10.18
C MET A 344 12.18 -27.90 9.65
N ARG A 345 12.42 -26.73 9.08
CA ARG A 345 13.70 -26.34 8.48
C ARG A 345 14.49 -25.47 9.45
N SER A 346 15.83 -25.59 9.40
CA SER A 346 16.73 -24.69 10.12
C SER A 346 17.43 -23.80 9.10
N GLU A 347 17.08 -22.53 9.08
CA GLU A 347 17.46 -21.57 8.07
C GLU A 347 18.48 -20.55 8.60
N GLY A 348 19.50 -20.28 7.78
CA GLY A 348 20.57 -19.33 8.09
C GLY A 348 20.28 -17.91 7.62
N LYS A 349 21.32 -17.05 7.66
CA LYS A 349 21.23 -15.61 7.36
C LYS A 349 20.80 -15.30 5.92
N GLU A 350 21.09 -16.19 4.97
CA GLU A 350 20.80 -16.00 3.55
C GLU A 350 19.38 -16.45 3.15
N TYR A 351 18.63 -17.05 4.10
CA TYR A 351 17.27 -17.46 3.82
C TYR A 351 16.37 -16.29 3.51
N VAL A 352 15.75 -16.32 2.35
CA VAL A 352 14.72 -15.38 1.94
C VAL A 352 13.38 -15.87 2.45
N VAL A 353 12.77 -15.09 3.33
CA VAL A 353 11.48 -15.44 3.96
C VAL A 353 10.38 -15.46 2.90
N LYS A 354 9.50 -16.46 3.00
CA LYS A 354 8.38 -16.67 2.10
C LYS A 354 7.08 -16.28 2.76
N ASP A 355 6.11 -15.89 1.93
CA ASP A 355 4.74 -15.60 2.39
C ASP A 355 4.13 -16.86 3.00
N GLY A 356 3.56 -16.74 4.20
CA GLY A 356 3.00 -17.87 4.95
C GLY A 356 4.01 -18.67 5.78
N ASP A 357 5.28 -18.29 5.84
CA ASP A 357 6.22 -18.92 6.75
C ASP A 357 5.83 -18.66 8.22
N VAL A 358 5.91 -19.69 9.05
CA VAL A 358 5.88 -19.59 10.51
C VAL A 358 7.32 -19.71 11.00
N LEU A 359 7.79 -18.66 11.70
CA LEU A 359 9.20 -18.51 12.05
C LEU A 359 9.42 -18.44 13.57
N PHE A 360 10.45 -19.12 14.03
CA PHE A 360 10.97 -19.00 15.39
C PHE A 360 12.45 -18.62 15.32
N PHE A 361 12.78 -17.40 15.73
CA PHE A 361 14.14 -16.86 15.66
C PHE A 361 14.97 -17.28 16.88
N LYS A 362 16.16 -17.80 16.63
CA LYS A 362 17.21 -18.02 17.63
C LYS A 362 18.22 -16.90 17.51
N PHE A 363 18.45 -16.19 18.58
CA PHE A 363 19.39 -15.07 18.64
C PHE A 363 20.13 -15.05 19.95
N ASN A 364 21.27 -14.35 19.98
CA ASN A 364 22.07 -14.12 21.18
C ASN A 364 22.53 -12.64 21.16
N VAL A 365 22.28 -11.94 22.27
CA VAL A 365 22.62 -10.50 22.45
C VAL A 365 23.58 -10.35 23.61
#